data_9eaac94a0f02ddef623e0cc10149e64a
#
_entry.id   9eaac94a0f02ddef623e0cc10149e64a
#
_cell.length_a   1.000
_cell.length_b   1.000
_cell.length_c   1.000
_cell.angle_alpha   90.00
_cell.angle_beta   90.00
_cell.angle_gamma   90.00
#
_symmetry.space_group_name_H-M   'P 1'
#
loop_
_entity.id
_entity.type
_entity.pdbx_description
1 polymer ?
#
loop_
_entity_poly.entity_id
_entity_poly.type
_entity_poly.pdbx_seq_one_letter_code
_entity_poly.pdbx_strand_id
1 'polypeptide(L)'
;IATYVESWKVQNTLIKKIKETIPDIIIVGGGHCATFEYNKMMQIGFDYLIRGEGEEAFLNICNWKIRNRKVDLESISGLVYKKDDLIISNKIRRINNLDVLPFPDRSFLNLKRYSYPFTISTARGCPGRCIFCSSHAFWGNKIIMRSAKDIYSEVVELNKQYSMTEFFIIDDTFTLKPERTKEFCDLICKYQEDTSIEFSWGCESRADVVKEELLAKMKAAGCRMIQFGMESGNDYVLKAINKHITFQQIYNAVETASK
;
A
#
# COMPACT_ATOMS: atom_id res chain seq x y z
N ILE A 1 2.15 3.44 -15.28
CA ILE A 1 0.69 3.62 -15.10
C ILE A 1 0.20 2.62 -14.07
N ALA A 2 -0.42 3.09 -12.98
CA ALA A 2 -1.10 2.22 -12.03
C ALA A 2 -2.41 1.67 -12.66
N THR A 3 -2.66 0.37 -12.49
CA THR A 3 -3.74 -0.32 -13.17
C THR A 3 -4.78 -0.86 -12.21
N TYR A 4 -6.04 -0.39 -12.37
CA TYR A 4 -7.21 -0.82 -11.60
C TYR A 4 -8.35 -1.21 -12.55
N VAL A 5 -9.24 -2.10 -12.10
CA VAL A 5 -10.36 -2.60 -12.90
C VAL A 5 -11.28 -1.47 -13.35
N GLU A 6 -11.60 -0.55 -12.46
CA GLU A 6 -12.49 0.58 -12.69
C GLU A 6 -11.96 1.54 -13.77
N SER A 7 -10.65 1.61 -13.94
CA SER A 7 -9.98 2.50 -14.90
C SER A 7 -9.65 1.86 -16.25
N TRP A 8 -10.07 0.63 -16.51
CA TRP A 8 -9.74 -0.14 -17.71
C TRP A 8 -10.02 0.61 -19.03
N LYS A 9 -11.22 1.16 -19.19
CA LYS A 9 -11.59 1.91 -20.41
C LYS A 9 -10.74 3.15 -20.58
N VAL A 10 -10.51 3.88 -19.49
CA VAL A 10 -9.69 5.10 -19.49
C VAL A 10 -8.24 4.76 -19.84
N GLN A 11 -7.68 3.70 -19.27
CA GLN A 11 -6.32 3.24 -19.55
C GLN A 11 -6.14 2.87 -21.03
N ASN A 12 -7.06 2.12 -21.62
CA ASN A 12 -7.00 1.75 -23.03
C ASN A 12 -7.00 2.99 -23.92
N THR A 13 -7.91 3.96 -23.65
CA THR A 13 -7.95 5.22 -24.40
C THR A 13 -6.67 6.04 -24.24
N LEU A 14 -6.16 6.12 -23.01
CA LEU A 14 -4.94 6.86 -22.71
C LEU A 14 -3.72 6.25 -23.41
N ILE A 15 -3.55 4.93 -23.36
CA ILE A 15 -2.43 4.24 -24.01
C ILE A 15 -2.45 4.47 -25.52
N LYS A 16 -3.62 4.34 -26.15
CA LYS A 16 -3.76 4.60 -27.59
C LYS A 16 -3.33 6.03 -27.94
N LYS A 17 -3.86 7.04 -27.22
CA LYS A 17 -3.48 8.44 -27.44
C LYS A 17 -2.00 8.69 -27.21
N ILE A 18 -1.40 8.12 -26.20
CA ILE A 18 0.03 8.25 -25.93
C ILE A 18 0.85 7.67 -27.10
N LYS A 19 0.53 6.46 -27.56
CA LYS A 19 1.23 5.80 -28.66
C LYS A 19 1.02 6.51 -30.01
N GLU A 20 -0.15 7.11 -30.24
CA GLU A 20 -0.42 7.96 -31.40
C GLU A 20 0.43 9.23 -31.39
N THR A 21 0.64 9.83 -30.20
CA THR A 21 1.37 11.10 -30.05
C THR A 21 2.89 10.89 -29.99
N ILE A 22 3.32 9.84 -29.33
CA ILE A 22 4.74 9.49 -29.10
C ILE A 22 4.90 7.98 -29.34
N PRO A 23 5.05 7.55 -30.61
CA PRO A 23 5.03 6.12 -30.98
C PRO A 23 6.09 5.27 -30.24
N ASP A 24 7.27 5.82 -30.03
CA ASP A 24 8.42 5.10 -29.44
C ASP A 24 8.46 5.12 -27.90
N ILE A 25 7.47 5.78 -27.26
CA ILE A 25 7.44 5.82 -25.80
C ILE A 25 7.20 4.43 -25.22
N ILE A 26 7.97 4.08 -24.20
CA ILE A 26 7.79 2.84 -23.44
C ILE A 26 6.75 3.03 -22.37
N ILE A 27 5.69 2.23 -22.39
CA ILE A 27 4.61 2.27 -21.41
C ILE A 27 4.73 1.06 -20.48
N VAL A 28 4.97 1.35 -19.19
CA VAL A 28 5.05 0.34 -18.13
C VAL A 28 3.80 0.41 -17.27
N GLY A 29 3.14 -0.72 -17.04
CA GLY A 29 1.99 -0.83 -16.16
C GLY A 29 2.30 -1.64 -14.90
N GLY A 30 1.63 -1.33 -13.80
CA GLY A 30 1.73 -2.05 -12.53
C GLY A 30 0.45 -1.94 -11.70
N GLY A 31 0.36 -2.67 -10.59
CA GLY A 31 -0.78 -2.68 -9.69
C GLY A 31 -1.68 -3.91 -9.84
N HIS A 32 -2.93 -3.82 -9.36
CA HIS A 32 -3.82 -4.98 -9.27
C HIS A 32 -4.12 -5.64 -10.62
N CYS A 33 -4.54 -4.87 -11.63
CA CYS A 33 -4.82 -5.43 -12.96
C CYS A 33 -3.58 -6.04 -13.61
N ALA A 34 -2.43 -5.37 -13.53
CA ALA A 34 -1.17 -5.91 -14.04
C ALA A 34 -0.79 -7.21 -13.32
N THR A 35 -1.17 -7.38 -12.05
CA THR A 35 -0.86 -8.58 -11.29
C THR A 35 -1.76 -9.76 -11.65
N PHE A 36 -3.06 -9.53 -11.80
CA PHE A 36 -4.05 -10.61 -11.97
C PHE A 36 -4.48 -10.82 -13.43
N GLU A 37 -4.51 -9.76 -14.24
CA GLU A 37 -5.05 -9.76 -15.60
C GLU A 37 -3.98 -9.40 -16.66
N TYR A 38 -2.72 -9.71 -16.40
CA TYR A 38 -1.59 -9.28 -17.24
C TYR A 38 -1.74 -9.66 -18.71
N ASN A 39 -2.33 -10.80 -19.03
CA ASN A 39 -2.55 -11.20 -20.44
C ASN A 39 -3.44 -10.19 -21.18
N LYS A 40 -4.55 -9.76 -20.56
CA LYS A 40 -5.44 -8.74 -21.12
C LYS A 40 -4.75 -7.38 -21.18
N MET A 41 -3.97 -7.04 -20.15
CA MET A 41 -3.24 -5.77 -20.09
C MET A 41 -2.20 -5.66 -21.21
N MET A 42 -1.49 -6.72 -21.52
CA MET A 42 -0.53 -6.74 -22.63
C MET A 42 -1.20 -6.53 -24.00
N GLN A 43 -2.49 -6.89 -24.14
CA GLN A 43 -3.24 -6.70 -25.39
C GLN A 43 -3.67 -5.25 -25.63
N ILE A 44 -3.76 -4.41 -24.60
CA ILE A 44 -4.16 -3.00 -24.76
C ILE A 44 -2.99 -2.05 -25.01
N GLY A 45 -1.76 -2.57 -25.16
CA GLY A 45 -0.62 -1.80 -25.65
C GLY A 45 0.42 -1.39 -24.62
N PHE A 46 0.46 -2.02 -23.45
CA PHE A 46 1.61 -1.94 -22.56
C PHE A 46 2.82 -2.64 -23.17
N ASP A 47 4.00 -2.03 -23.08
CA ASP A 47 5.25 -2.65 -23.48
C ASP A 47 5.76 -3.63 -22.41
N TYR A 48 5.60 -3.25 -21.14
CA TYR A 48 5.96 -4.02 -19.96
C TYR A 48 4.91 -3.91 -18.89
N LEU A 49 4.70 -5.00 -18.13
CA LEU A 49 3.92 -4.96 -16.91
C LEU A 49 4.76 -5.48 -15.74
N ILE A 50 4.47 -4.98 -14.55
CA ILE A 50 5.08 -5.43 -13.31
C ILE A 50 3.98 -5.98 -12.42
N ARG A 51 4.09 -7.25 -12.07
CA ARG A 51 3.19 -7.96 -11.15
C ARG A 51 3.75 -7.91 -9.74
N GLY A 52 2.89 -7.66 -8.75
CA GLY A 52 3.31 -7.52 -7.35
C GLY A 52 4.02 -6.21 -7.07
N GLU A 53 5.14 -6.27 -6.37
CA GLU A 53 5.93 -5.10 -5.93
C GLU A 53 6.76 -4.56 -7.10
N GLY A 54 6.72 -3.25 -7.30
CA GLY A 54 7.25 -2.61 -8.50
C GLY A 54 8.61 -1.94 -8.34
N GLU A 55 9.08 -1.70 -7.14
CA GLU A 55 10.21 -0.83 -6.86
C GLU A 55 11.50 -1.31 -7.55
N GLU A 56 11.92 -2.54 -7.31
CA GLU A 56 13.12 -3.11 -7.95
C GLU A 56 12.93 -3.36 -9.44
N ALA A 57 11.76 -3.87 -9.82
CA ALA A 57 11.47 -4.20 -11.21
C ALA A 57 11.46 -2.94 -12.09
N PHE A 58 10.83 -1.86 -11.62
CA PHE A 58 10.79 -0.60 -12.35
C PHE A 58 12.18 0.05 -12.43
N LEU A 59 12.96 0.01 -11.35
CA LEU A 59 14.34 0.48 -11.36
C LEU A 59 15.20 -0.28 -12.40
N ASN A 60 15.03 -1.60 -12.50
CA ASN A 60 15.74 -2.42 -13.49
C ASN A 60 15.34 -2.04 -14.92
N ILE A 61 14.07 -1.79 -15.20
CA ILE A 61 13.60 -1.31 -16.52
C ILE A 61 14.21 0.06 -16.83
N CYS A 62 14.23 0.99 -15.88
CA CYS A 62 14.86 2.31 -16.07
C CYS A 62 16.36 2.20 -16.32
N ASN A 63 17.07 1.36 -15.57
CA ASN A 63 18.49 1.12 -15.78
C ASN A 63 18.78 0.56 -17.16
N TRP A 64 17.97 -0.36 -17.64
CA TRP A 64 18.09 -0.94 -18.97
C TRP A 64 17.76 0.07 -20.07
N LYS A 65 16.59 0.67 -20.04
CA LYS A 65 16.06 1.48 -21.15
C LYS A 65 16.61 2.91 -21.19
N ILE A 66 16.88 3.51 -20.05
CA ILE A 66 17.30 4.92 -19.96
C ILE A 66 18.82 5.02 -19.82
N ARG A 67 19.41 4.13 -18.99
CA ARG A 67 20.85 4.18 -18.68
C ARG A 67 21.67 3.20 -19.52
N ASN A 68 21.05 2.48 -20.46
CA ASN A 68 21.68 1.49 -21.35
C ASN A 68 22.50 0.41 -20.60
N ARG A 69 22.10 0.08 -19.36
CA ARG A 69 22.75 -0.99 -18.60
C ARG A 69 22.25 -2.34 -19.09
N LYS A 70 23.15 -3.30 -19.22
CA LYS A 70 22.76 -4.68 -19.54
C LYS A 70 21.95 -5.27 -18.37
N VAL A 71 20.72 -5.70 -18.63
CA VAL A 71 19.83 -6.31 -17.64
C VAL A 71 19.27 -7.60 -18.23
N ASP A 72 19.28 -8.66 -17.46
CA ASP A 72 18.61 -9.90 -17.80
C ASP A 72 17.13 -9.81 -17.45
N LEU A 73 16.27 -9.75 -18.47
CA LEU A 73 14.82 -9.62 -18.29
C LEU A 73 14.21 -10.79 -17.52
N GLU A 74 14.75 -12.01 -17.68
CA GLU A 74 14.24 -13.21 -17.02
C GLU A 74 14.49 -13.17 -15.51
N SER A 75 15.48 -12.40 -15.06
CA SER A 75 15.82 -12.22 -13.64
C SER A 75 14.94 -11.20 -12.90
N ILE A 76 14.25 -10.29 -13.63
CA ILE A 76 13.44 -9.23 -13.01
C ILE A 76 12.17 -9.82 -12.39
N SER A 77 11.99 -9.60 -11.08
CA SER A 77 10.83 -10.09 -10.34
C SER A 77 9.51 -9.55 -10.91
N GLY A 78 8.56 -10.45 -11.19
CA GLY A 78 7.21 -10.09 -11.62
C GLY A 78 7.10 -9.38 -12.97
N LEU A 79 8.20 -9.24 -13.73
CA LEU A 79 8.16 -8.64 -15.06
C LEU A 79 7.32 -9.48 -16.02
N VAL A 80 6.48 -8.80 -16.80
CA VAL A 80 5.75 -9.35 -17.93
C VAL A 80 6.16 -8.60 -19.20
N TYR A 81 6.53 -9.33 -20.23
CA TYR A 81 6.98 -8.78 -21.51
C TYR A 81 6.67 -9.74 -22.66
N LYS A 82 6.77 -9.27 -23.91
CA LYS A 82 6.66 -10.10 -25.10
C LYS A 82 8.04 -10.55 -25.56
N LYS A 83 8.15 -11.83 -25.94
CA LYS A 83 9.30 -12.44 -26.59
C LYS A 83 8.77 -13.37 -27.68
N ASP A 84 9.11 -13.11 -28.93
CA ASP A 84 8.66 -13.89 -30.08
C ASP A 84 7.13 -14.11 -30.09
N ASP A 85 6.38 -13.04 -29.92
CA ASP A 85 4.90 -13.00 -29.79
C ASP A 85 4.30 -13.73 -28.58
N LEU A 86 5.11 -14.36 -27.75
CA LEU A 86 4.68 -14.99 -26.51
C LEU A 86 4.72 -13.99 -25.35
N ILE A 87 3.70 -14.04 -24.50
CA ILE A 87 3.71 -13.28 -23.24
C ILE A 87 4.47 -14.09 -22.20
N ILE A 88 5.63 -13.59 -21.79
CA ILE A 88 6.44 -14.15 -20.71
C ILE A 88 6.09 -13.45 -19.42
N SER A 89 5.89 -14.21 -18.35
CA SER A 89 5.60 -13.69 -17.01
C SER A 89 6.53 -14.31 -15.98
N ASN A 90 7.40 -13.49 -15.44
CA ASN A 90 8.37 -13.92 -14.44
C ASN A 90 7.72 -14.18 -13.07
N LYS A 91 8.38 -14.99 -12.25
CA LYS A 91 7.96 -15.27 -10.88
C LYS A 91 8.02 -14.01 -10.02
N ILE A 92 6.98 -13.77 -9.23
CA ILE A 92 6.95 -12.69 -8.23
C ILE A 92 7.81 -13.10 -7.03
N ARG A 93 8.68 -12.22 -6.59
CA ARG A 93 9.41 -12.30 -5.32
C ARG A 93 9.04 -11.11 -4.45
N ARG A 94 8.84 -11.34 -3.16
CA ARG A 94 8.49 -10.30 -2.19
C ARG A 94 9.75 -9.62 -1.65
N ILE A 95 9.68 -8.31 -1.48
CA ILE A 95 10.66 -7.54 -0.71
C ILE A 95 10.54 -7.96 0.75
N ASN A 96 11.61 -8.45 1.35
CA ASN A 96 11.58 -9.02 2.70
C ASN A 96 11.82 -8.00 3.82
N ASN A 97 12.38 -6.86 3.48
CA ASN A 97 12.61 -5.74 4.40
C ASN A 97 12.14 -4.45 3.72
N LEU A 98 11.10 -3.82 4.26
CA LEU A 98 10.56 -2.57 3.70
C LEU A 98 11.36 -1.33 4.13
N ASP A 99 12.13 -1.40 5.21
CA ASP A 99 12.94 -0.27 5.70
C ASP A 99 14.11 0.09 4.76
N VAL A 100 14.42 -0.79 3.77
CA VAL A 100 15.45 -0.48 2.76
C VAL A 100 14.90 0.35 1.59
N LEU A 101 13.59 0.51 1.49
CA LEU A 101 12.98 1.30 0.44
C LEU A 101 13.08 2.79 0.76
N PRO A 102 13.39 3.64 -0.23
CA PRO A 102 13.32 5.08 -0.01
C PRO A 102 11.89 5.53 0.27
N PHE A 103 11.72 6.59 1.01
CA PHE A 103 10.42 7.21 1.18
C PHE A 103 9.91 7.77 -0.15
N PRO A 104 8.58 7.74 -0.39
CA PRO A 104 8.02 8.27 -1.62
C PRO A 104 8.31 9.76 -1.76
N ASP A 105 8.96 10.17 -2.86
CA ASP A 105 9.17 11.57 -3.19
C ASP A 105 7.87 12.21 -3.66
N ARG A 106 7.37 13.17 -2.90
CA ARG A 106 6.12 13.90 -3.20
C ARG A 106 6.36 15.25 -3.87
N SER A 107 7.61 15.64 -4.14
CA SER A 107 7.96 16.93 -4.75
C SER A 107 7.37 17.12 -6.16
N PHE A 108 7.13 16.02 -6.87
CA PHE A 108 6.52 16.03 -8.22
C PHE A 108 4.99 16.08 -8.21
N LEU A 109 4.36 16.04 -7.03
CA LEU A 109 2.91 15.99 -6.90
C LEU A 109 2.32 17.38 -6.59
N ASN A 110 1.22 17.72 -7.24
CA ASN A 110 0.42 18.84 -6.77
C ASN A 110 -0.48 18.39 -5.61
N LEU A 111 0.08 18.45 -4.39
CA LEU A 111 -0.57 17.95 -3.17
C LEU A 111 -1.95 18.57 -2.91
N LYS A 112 -2.19 19.81 -3.37
CA LYS A 112 -3.49 20.50 -3.22
C LYS A 112 -4.64 19.82 -3.99
N ARG A 113 -4.33 18.91 -4.91
CA ARG A 113 -5.34 18.17 -5.68
C ARG A 113 -5.78 16.87 -5.01
N TYR A 114 -5.18 16.51 -3.89
CA TYR A 114 -5.49 15.27 -3.16
C TYR A 114 -6.28 15.58 -1.90
N SER A 115 -7.36 14.84 -1.65
CA SER A 115 -8.14 14.94 -0.42
C SER A 115 -7.33 14.52 0.82
N TYR A 116 -6.45 13.50 0.63
CA TYR A 116 -5.51 13.03 1.65
C TYR A 116 -4.11 13.00 1.03
N PRO A 117 -3.38 14.13 1.06
CA PRO A 117 -2.10 14.24 0.39
C PRO A 117 -0.99 13.41 1.04
N PHE A 118 -1.13 13.11 2.34
CA PHE A 118 -0.14 12.38 3.12
C PHE A 118 -0.68 11.02 3.59
N THR A 119 -0.57 10.04 2.71
CA THR A 119 -0.80 8.64 3.08
C THR A 119 0.53 7.92 3.27
N ILE A 120 0.60 7.04 4.27
CA ILE A 120 1.80 6.28 4.63
C ILE A 120 1.43 4.79 4.64
N SER A 121 2.15 3.98 3.85
CA SER A 121 2.07 2.53 3.92
C SER A 121 3.17 2.02 4.84
N THR A 122 2.79 1.31 5.90
CA THR A 122 3.71 0.82 6.92
C THR A 122 3.83 -0.71 6.94
N ALA A 123 2.92 -1.39 6.23
CA ALA A 123 2.93 -2.84 6.09
C ALA A 123 2.33 -3.28 4.76
N ARG A 124 2.67 -4.49 4.33
CA ARG A 124 2.15 -5.12 3.12
C ARG A 124 1.63 -6.51 3.45
N GLY A 125 0.32 -6.71 3.28
CA GLY A 125 -0.39 -7.95 3.51
C GLY A 125 -1.20 -7.95 4.80
N CYS A 126 -2.15 -8.87 4.83
CA CYS A 126 -3.10 -9.08 5.92
C CYS A 126 -3.15 -10.58 6.28
N PRO A 127 -3.29 -10.96 7.56
CA PRO A 127 -3.43 -12.36 7.95
C PRO A 127 -4.80 -12.93 7.58
N GLY A 128 -5.77 -12.07 7.27
CA GLY A 128 -7.12 -12.45 6.88
C GLY A 128 -7.16 -13.19 5.54
N ARG A 129 -8.12 -14.09 5.41
CA ARG A 129 -8.41 -14.83 4.17
C ARG A 129 -9.86 -14.64 3.76
N CYS A 130 -10.36 -13.42 3.90
CA CYS A 130 -11.72 -13.07 3.51
C CYS A 130 -11.91 -13.33 2.01
N ILE A 131 -12.99 -14.02 1.64
CA ILE A 131 -13.21 -14.50 0.26
C ILE A 131 -13.37 -13.39 -0.78
N PHE A 132 -13.72 -12.18 -0.34
CA PHE A 132 -13.91 -11.00 -1.20
C PHE A 132 -12.65 -10.14 -1.35
N CYS A 133 -11.62 -10.38 -0.52
CA CYS A 133 -10.45 -9.50 -0.42
C CYS A 133 -9.29 -9.99 -1.28
N SER A 134 -8.72 -9.10 -2.07
CA SER A 134 -7.57 -9.40 -2.93
C SER A 134 -6.23 -9.39 -2.18
N SER A 135 -6.17 -8.90 -0.94
CA SER A 135 -4.91 -8.74 -0.20
C SER A 135 -4.12 -10.05 -0.10
N HIS A 136 -4.78 -11.16 0.27
CA HIS A 136 -4.14 -12.46 0.33
C HIS A 136 -3.64 -12.96 -1.03
N ALA A 137 -4.40 -12.75 -2.10
CA ALA A 137 -4.00 -13.16 -3.45
C ALA A 137 -2.83 -12.29 -3.98
N PHE A 138 -2.79 -11.01 -3.60
CA PHE A 138 -1.74 -10.07 -4.02
C PHE A 138 -0.46 -10.23 -3.21
N TRP A 139 -0.58 -10.30 -1.86
CA TRP A 139 0.54 -10.29 -0.94
C TRP A 139 1.00 -11.69 -0.49
N GLY A 140 0.19 -12.74 -0.72
CA GLY A 140 0.44 -14.07 -0.19
C GLY A 140 0.23 -14.16 1.32
N ASN A 141 0.84 -15.17 1.94
CA ASN A 141 0.66 -15.46 3.39
C ASN A 141 1.58 -14.63 4.30
N LYS A 142 2.59 -13.97 3.75
CA LYS A 142 3.61 -13.28 4.55
C LYS A 142 3.29 -11.81 4.67
N ILE A 143 3.17 -11.34 5.89
CA ILE A 143 3.04 -9.92 6.20
C ILE A 143 4.44 -9.36 6.43
N ILE A 144 4.76 -8.27 5.75
CA ILE A 144 6.04 -7.59 5.90
C ILE A 144 5.76 -6.17 6.38
N MET A 145 6.44 -5.78 7.45
CA MET A 145 6.21 -4.52 8.13
C MET A 145 7.49 -3.70 8.18
N ARG A 146 7.34 -2.39 8.09
CA ARG A 146 8.39 -1.42 8.42
C ARG A 146 8.57 -1.36 9.94
N SER A 147 9.75 -1.01 10.39
CA SER A 147 10.00 -0.74 11.81
C SER A 147 9.28 0.54 12.25
N ALA A 148 9.00 0.64 13.55
CA ALA A 148 8.42 1.85 14.14
C ALA A 148 9.30 3.09 13.90
N LYS A 149 10.62 2.92 13.95
CA LYS A 149 11.60 3.98 13.70
C LYS A 149 11.58 4.47 12.26
N ASP A 150 11.44 3.56 11.29
CA ASP A 150 11.41 3.92 9.88
C ASP A 150 10.12 4.69 9.55
N ILE A 151 8.97 4.26 10.08
CA ILE A 151 7.70 4.99 9.94
C ILE A 151 7.80 6.39 10.56
N TYR A 152 8.32 6.47 11.77
CA TYR A 152 8.56 7.74 12.46
C TYR A 152 9.45 8.68 11.64
N SER A 153 10.52 8.15 11.04
CA SER A 153 11.43 8.94 10.21
C SER A 153 10.72 9.55 9.01
N GLU A 154 9.83 8.81 8.33
CA GLU A 154 9.03 9.35 7.23
C GLU A 154 8.07 10.45 7.71
N VAL A 155 7.38 10.24 8.84
CA VAL A 155 6.48 11.25 9.42
C VAL A 155 7.22 12.55 9.72
N VAL A 156 8.41 12.45 10.35
CA VAL A 156 9.24 13.62 10.67
C VAL A 156 9.76 14.31 9.41
N GLU A 157 10.18 13.55 8.41
CA GLU A 157 10.62 14.11 7.13
C GLU A 157 9.50 14.88 6.43
N LEU A 158 8.30 14.29 6.37
CA LEU A 158 7.11 14.94 5.79
C LEU A 158 6.71 16.21 6.55
N ASN A 159 6.79 16.17 7.88
CA ASN A 159 6.55 17.36 8.68
C ASN A 159 7.57 18.47 8.39
N LYS A 160 8.86 18.16 8.36
CA LYS A 160 9.91 19.12 8.07
C LYS A 160 9.84 19.70 6.65
N GLN A 161 9.53 18.87 5.65
CA GLN A 161 9.54 19.26 4.26
C GLN A 161 8.26 19.97 3.82
N TYR A 162 7.11 19.56 4.35
CA TYR A 162 5.79 20.03 3.89
C TYR A 162 4.96 20.69 4.99
N SER A 163 5.49 20.85 6.21
CA SER A 163 4.73 21.27 7.40
C SER A 163 3.50 20.39 7.66
N MET A 164 3.63 19.10 7.34
CA MET A 164 2.57 18.12 7.48
C MET A 164 2.28 17.86 8.95
N THR A 165 1.01 18.02 9.33
CA THR A 165 0.49 17.68 10.67
C THR A 165 -0.63 16.64 10.61
N GLU A 166 -1.14 16.36 9.41
CA GLU A 166 -2.20 15.38 9.20
C GLU A 166 -1.76 14.30 8.23
N PHE A 167 -1.97 13.01 8.58
CA PHE A 167 -1.67 11.88 7.71
C PHE A 167 -2.58 10.69 7.96
N PHE A 168 -2.61 9.75 7.01
CA PHE A 168 -3.37 8.52 7.13
C PHE A 168 -2.49 7.30 6.82
N ILE A 169 -2.54 6.29 7.68
CA ILE A 169 -1.85 5.02 7.50
C ILE A 169 -2.79 4.06 6.75
N ILE A 170 -2.38 3.68 5.53
CA ILE A 170 -3.19 2.90 4.58
C ILE A 170 -2.90 1.39 4.59
N ASP A 171 -2.47 0.86 5.72
CA ASP A 171 -2.24 -0.58 5.86
C ASP A 171 -3.57 -1.33 5.96
N ASP A 172 -3.66 -2.56 5.46
CA ASP A 172 -4.82 -3.45 5.69
C ASP A 172 -5.13 -3.65 7.19
N THR A 173 -4.12 -3.56 8.07
CA THR A 173 -4.26 -3.70 9.53
C THR A 173 -3.04 -3.12 10.24
N PHE A 174 -3.06 -1.85 10.57
CA PHE A 174 -1.93 -1.16 11.21
C PHE A 174 -1.59 -1.72 12.59
N THR A 175 -2.61 -2.04 13.39
CA THR A 175 -2.48 -2.47 14.79
C THR A 175 -2.15 -3.95 14.96
N LEU A 176 -1.84 -4.67 13.88
CA LEU A 176 -1.60 -6.12 13.93
C LEU A 176 -0.46 -6.54 14.85
N LYS A 177 0.56 -5.70 15.01
CA LYS A 177 1.64 -5.87 16.01
C LYS A 177 1.57 -4.74 17.03
N PRO A 178 0.92 -4.94 18.18
CA PRO A 178 0.72 -3.91 19.20
C PRO A 178 2.02 -3.26 19.68
N GLU A 179 3.10 -4.01 19.86
CA GLU A 179 4.39 -3.49 20.34
C GLU A 179 5.00 -2.51 19.33
N ARG A 180 4.94 -2.81 18.04
CA ARG A 180 5.38 -1.89 16.98
C ARG A 180 4.55 -0.59 16.98
N THR A 181 3.24 -0.73 17.13
CA THR A 181 2.33 0.42 17.18
C THR A 181 2.59 1.26 18.42
N LYS A 182 2.81 0.65 19.58
CA LYS A 182 3.17 1.34 20.83
C LYS A 182 4.50 2.09 20.67
N GLU A 183 5.54 1.44 20.14
CA GLU A 183 6.85 2.05 19.88
C GLU A 183 6.72 3.28 18.94
N PHE A 184 5.94 3.15 17.87
CA PHE A 184 5.65 4.28 16.98
C PHE A 184 4.96 5.43 17.72
N CYS A 185 3.94 5.14 18.53
CA CYS A 185 3.24 6.15 19.32
C CYS A 185 4.17 6.85 20.32
N ASP A 186 5.07 6.11 20.97
CA ASP A 186 6.05 6.70 21.90
C ASP A 186 6.99 7.68 21.20
N LEU A 187 7.47 7.32 20.00
CA LEU A 187 8.32 8.20 19.18
C LEU A 187 7.57 9.46 18.74
N ILE A 188 6.31 9.34 18.35
CA ILE A 188 5.46 10.48 17.97
C ILE A 188 5.18 11.39 19.17
N CYS A 189 4.78 10.84 20.33
CA CYS A 189 4.58 11.63 21.54
C CYS A 189 5.82 12.44 21.92
N LYS A 190 6.99 11.78 21.92
CA LYS A 190 8.25 12.47 22.20
C LYS A 190 8.54 13.60 21.21
N TYR A 191 8.33 13.38 19.91
CA TYR A 191 8.51 14.42 18.91
C TYR A 191 7.57 15.61 19.11
N GLN A 192 6.31 15.35 19.46
CA GLN A 192 5.31 16.37 19.78
C GLN A 192 5.73 17.21 21.02
N GLU A 193 6.23 16.56 22.07
CA GLU A 193 6.76 17.21 23.27
C GLU A 193 7.97 18.09 22.94
N ASP A 194 8.93 17.57 22.16
CA ASP A 194 10.19 18.27 21.82
C ASP A 194 9.97 19.46 20.87
N THR A 195 8.89 19.45 20.05
CA THR A 195 8.67 20.45 18.99
C THR A 195 7.42 21.31 19.18
N SER A 196 6.56 20.96 20.13
CA SER A 196 5.22 21.56 20.30
C SER A 196 4.32 21.42 19.05
N ILE A 197 4.61 20.46 18.18
CA ILE A 197 3.79 20.11 17.01
C ILE A 197 2.78 19.05 17.43
N GLU A 198 1.52 19.24 17.08
CA GLU A 198 0.48 18.25 17.27
C GLU A 198 0.15 17.55 15.96
N PHE A 199 0.21 16.21 15.95
CA PHE A 199 -0.24 15.41 14.84
C PHE A 199 -1.70 14.99 14.98
N SER A 200 -2.41 14.94 13.85
CA SER A 200 -3.73 14.32 13.69
C SER A 200 -3.63 13.22 12.64
N TRP A 201 -3.86 11.96 13.01
CA TRP A 201 -3.73 10.88 12.06
C TRP A 201 -4.82 9.82 12.21
N GLY A 202 -4.98 9.01 11.16
CA GLY A 202 -5.89 7.89 11.14
C GLY A 202 -5.24 6.63 10.58
N CYS A 203 -5.91 5.49 10.79
CA CYS A 203 -5.47 4.22 10.24
C CYS A 203 -6.65 3.26 10.01
N GLU A 204 -6.37 2.17 9.26
CA GLU A 204 -7.27 1.04 9.12
C GLU A 204 -6.83 -0.10 10.04
N SER A 205 -7.81 -0.85 10.57
CA SER A 205 -7.56 -1.98 11.44
C SER A 205 -8.69 -3.02 11.40
N ARG A 206 -8.38 -4.19 11.96
CA ARG A 206 -9.37 -5.22 12.28
C ARG A 206 -9.87 -5.01 13.71
N ALA A 207 -11.14 -5.25 13.92
CA ALA A 207 -11.77 -5.09 15.23
C ALA A 207 -11.26 -6.07 16.29
N ASP A 208 -10.79 -7.26 15.88
CA ASP A 208 -10.33 -8.33 16.78
C ASP A 208 -8.90 -8.15 17.34
N VAL A 209 -8.15 -7.15 16.85
CA VAL A 209 -6.76 -6.93 17.26
C VAL A 209 -6.50 -5.67 18.08
N VAL A 210 -7.55 -4.88 18.36
CA VAL A 210 -7.44 -3.67 19.18
C VAL A 210 -7.80 -3.92 20.63
N LYS A 211 -7.07 -3.25 21.54
CA LYS A 211 -7.31 -3.26 22.98
C LYS A 211 -7.30 -1.84 23.50
N GLU A 212 -8.01 -1.58 24.62
CA GLU A 212 -8.15 -0.26 25.23
C GLU A 212 -6.81 0.43 25.47
N GLU A 213 -5.84 -0.28 26.05
CA GLU A 213 -4.49 0.25 26.31
C GLU A 213 -3.79 0.75 25.03
N LEU A 214 -3.94 -0.01 23.90
CA LEU A 214 -3.35 0.38 22.63
C LEU A 214 -4.04 1.62 22.06
N LEU A 215 -5.38 1.65 22.10
CA LEU A 215 -6.16 2.78 21.59
C LEU A 215 -5.89 4.06 22.39
N ALA A 216 -5.79 3.96 23.73
CA ALA A 216 -5.41 5.09 24.57
C ALA A 216 -4.03 5.66 24.20
N LYS A 217 -3.06 4.78 23.93
CA LYS A 217 -1.72 5.18 23.49
C LYS A 217 -1.72 5.82 22.12
N MET A 218 -2.48 5.26 21.18
CA MET A 218 -2.68 5.86 19.85
C MET A 218 -3.33 7.24 19.94
N LYS A 219 -4.36 7.38 20.78
CA LYS A 219 -5.05 8.66 21.02
C LYS A 219 -4.09 9.72 21.56
N ALA A 220 -3.22 9.36 22.52
CA ALA A 220 -2.20 10.26 23.06
C ALA A 220 -1.19 10.69 21.98
N ALA A 221 -0.85 9.82 21.05
CA ALA A 221 0.03 10.11 19.92
C ALA A 221 -0.67 10.87 18.77
N GLY A 222 -1.92 11.30 18.94
CA GLY A 222 -2.65 12.08 17.94
C GLY A 222 -3.51 11.26 16.96
N CYS A 223 -3.73 9.98 17.19
CA CYS A 223 -4.71 9.21 16.40
C CYS A 223 -6.12 9.73 16.69
N ARG A 224 -6.83 10.16 15.66
CA ARG A 224 -8.20 10.70 15.76
C ARG A 224 -9.23 9.87 15.01
N MET A 225 -8.78 8.96 14.16
CA MET A 225 -9.66 8.10 13.38
C MET A 225 -9.09 6.69 13.27
N ILE A 226 -9.94 5.69 13.48
CA ILE A 226 -9.64 4.30 13.17
C ILE A 226 -10.81 3.72 12.37
N GLN A 227 -10.51 3.14 11.21
CA GLN A 227 -11.50 2.49 10.36
C GLN A 227 -11.45 0.97 10.60
N PHE A 228 -12.57 0.39 10.97
CA PHE A 228 -12.72 -1.05 11.14
C PHE A 228 -13.45 -1.68 9.96
N GLY A 229 -12.84 -2.68 9.35
CA GLY A 229 -13.55 -3.53 8.40
C GLY A 229 -14.57 -4.40 9.12
N MET A 230 -15.81 -3.97 9.24
CA MET A 230 -16.88 -4.68 9.94
C MET A 230 -17.60 -5.70 9.04
N GLU A 231 -17.84 -5.35 7.79
CA GLU A 231 -18.48 -6.11 6.69
C GLU A 231 -19.94 -6.50 6.98
N SER A 232 -20.26 -7.01 8.16
CA SER A 232 -21.62 -7.42 8.53
C SER A 232 -21.86 -7.38 10.03
N GLY A 233 -23.09 -7.10 10.45
CA GLY A 233 -23.57 -7.27 11.82
C GLY A 233 -24.10 -8.69 12.12
N ASN A 234 -23.91 -9.65 11.23
CA ASN A 234 -24.43 -11.01 11.36
C ASN A 234 -23.29 -12.04 11.36
N ASP A 235 -23.15 -12.80 12.44
CA ASP A 235 -22.08 -13.78 12.62
C ASP A 235 -22.11 -14.90 11.55
N TYR A 236 -23.28 -15.29 11.06
CA TYR A 236 -23.38 -16.25 9.95
C TYR A 236 -22.74 -15.70 8.68
N VAL A 237 -22.99 -14.43 8.34
CA VAL A 237 -22.39 -13.76 7.19
C VAL A 237 -20.88 -13.62 7.40
N LEU A 238 -20.43 -13.15 8.56
CA LEU A 238 -19.02 -13.03 8.91
C LEU A 238 -18.26 -14.35 8.74
N LYS A 239 -18.87 -15.45 9.17
CA LYS A 239 -18.32 -16.81 8.97
C LYS A 239 -18.32 -17.20 7.49
N ALA A 240 -19.41 -16.94 6.76
CA ALA A 240 -19.54 -17.29 5.35
C ALA A 240 -18.49 -16.58 4.47
N ILE A 241 -18.17 -15.31 4.78
CA ILE A 241 -17.13 -14.55 4.08
C ILE A 241 -15.71 -14.80 4.60
N ASN A 242 -15.53 -15.74 5.51
CA ASN A 242 -14.25 -16.12 6.10
C ASN A 242 -13.52 -14.95 6.81
N LYS A 243 -14.29 -14.07 7.46
CA LYS A 243 -13.73 -12.89 8.17
C LYS A 243 -13.09 -13.26 9.50
N HIS A 244 -13.54 -14.36 10.15
CA HIS A 244 -13.05 -14.87 11.44
C HIS A 244 -13.10 -13.85 12.58
N ILE A 245 -14.14 -13.02 12.61
CA ILE A 245 -14.48 -12.15 13.75
C ILE A 245 -15.97 -12.30 14.07
N THR A 246 -16.37 -11.93 15.28
CA THR A 246 -17.78 -11.95 15.71
C THR A 246 -18.35 -10.54 15.78
N PHE A 247 -19.66 -10.41 15.72
CA PHE A 247 -20.34 -9.13 15.93
C PHE A 247 -20.01 -8.53 17.30
N GLN A 248 -19.89 -9.36 18.34
CA GLN A 248 -19.51 -8.90 19.67
C GLN A 248 -18.10 -8.27 19.70
N GLN A 249 -17.14 -8.85 18.97
CA GLN A 249 -15.79 -8.26 18.84
C GLN A 249 -15.84 -6.91 18.12
N ILE A 250 -16.66 -6.78 17.08
CA ILE A 250 -16.87 -5.52 16.36
C ILE A 250 -17.45 -4.47 17.31
N TYR A 251 -18.54 -4.84 18.02
CA TYR A 251 -19.21 -3.96 18.97
C TYR A 251 -18.24 -3.44 20.04
N ASN A 252 -17.50 -4.34 20.68
CA ASN A 252 -16.53 -4.01 21.70
C ASN A 252 -15.42 -3.08 21.18
N ALA A 253 -14.92 -3.33 19.96
CA ALA A 253 -13.88 -2.48 19.36
C ALA A 253 -14.39 -1.04 19.13
N VAL A 254 -15.60 -0.90 18.59
CA VAL A 254 -16.22 0.41 18.34
C VAL A 254 -16.51 1.12 19.66
N GLU A 255 -17.10 0.43 20.64
CA GLU A 255 -17.37 1.01 21.97
C GLU A 255 -16.08 1.49 22.65
N THR A 256 -15.01 0.68 22.59
CA THR A 256 -13.71 1.04 23.17
C THR A 256 -13.08 2.24 22.45
N ALA A 257 -13.17 2.28 21.11
CA ALA A 257 -12.61 3.39 20.33
C ALA A 257 -13.40 4.71 20.47
N SER A 258 -14.65 4.64 20.93
CA SER A 258 -15.51 5.82 21.14
C SER A 258 -15.24 6.55 22.46
N LYS A 259 -14.51 5.94 23.39
CA LYS A 259 -14.08 6.52 24.68
C LYS A 259 -12.84 7.40 24.48
#